data_ef06b9c598b60fd73844e6b5fce08dae
#
_entry.id   ef06b9c598b60fd73844e6b5fce08dae
#
_cell.length_a   1.000
_cell.length_b   1.000
_cell.length_c   1.000
_cell.angle_alpha   90.00
_cell.angle_beta   90.00
_cell.angle_gamma   90.00
#
_symmetry.space_group_name_H-M   'P 1'
#
loop_
_entity.id
_entity.type
_entity.pdbx_description
1 polymer ?
#
loop_
_entity_poly.entity_id
_entity_poly.type
_entity_poly.pdbx_seq_one_letter_code
_entity_poly.pdbx_strand_id
1 'polypeptide(L)'
;PESIRMFIDSIGYTKFDALNDMALLEASVREDLNKKACRVSAVLDPVKLVITNYPEGETEEMEAINNPENEADGTHTITFSKNLWIERADFMEDAPKKFFRMTPGKEVRLKNAYIVKCTGCTKDENGVITEIQAEYDPISKSGMEGANRKVKGTLHWVSADHCVKAEVREYDRLFMVENPSADERDFHELLNPDSFHDYPNCYIEEYAANKKPGEYLQFQRIGYFMADLDSTAEKPVFNKTVGLKDTWAKQNK
;
A
#
# COMPACT_ATOMS: atom_id res chain seq x y z
N PRO A 1 13.56 -17.25 -5.73
CA PRO A 1 14.19 -18.56 -5.43
C PRO A 1 14.39 -18.76 -3.93
N GLU A 2 14.88 -17.76 -3.19
CA GLU A 2 15.18 -17.80 -1.75
C GLU A 2 13.93 -18.12 -0.94
N SER A 3 12.83 -17.44 -1.20
CA SER A 3 11.54 -17.66 -0.54
C SER A 3 11.05 -19.10 -0.68
N ILE A 4 11.23 -19.70 -1.88
CA ILE A 4 10.85 -21.10 -2.14
C ILE A 4 11.73 -22.05 -1.33
N ARG A 5 13.04 -21.79 -1.24
CA ARG A 5 13.95 -22.58 -0.42
C ARG A 5 13.57 -22.50 1.06
N MET A 6 13.32 -21.29 1.57
CA MET A 6 12.86 -21.07 2.95
C MET A 6 11.56 -21.86 3.23
N PHE A 7 10.63 -21.85 2.30
CA PHE A 7 9.38 -22.61 2.42
C PHE A 7 9.65 -24.11 2.47
N ILE A 8 10.44 -24.66 1.53
CA ILE A 8 10.77 -26.09 1.50
C ILE A 8 11.50 -26.51 2.78
N ASP A 9 12.44 -25.69 3.27
CA ASP A 9 13.16 -25.97 4.51
C ASP A 9 12.20 -25.97 5.73
N SER A 10 11.18 -25.11 5.72
CA SER A 10 10.20 -25.01 6.81
C SER A 10 9.23 -26.19 6.89
N ILE A 11 8.80 -26.73 5.76
CA ILE A 11 7.89 -27.87 5.69
C ILE A 11 8.64 -29.22 5.73
N GLY A 12 9.94 -29.21 5.41
CA GLY A 12 10.73 -30.42 5.20
C GLY A 12 10.32 -31.18 3.93
N TYR A 13 10.96 -32.32 3.67
CA TYR A 13 10.52 -33.23 2.62
C TYR A 13 10.29 -34.64 3.13
N THR A 14 9.25 -35.20 2.57
CA THR A 14 8.76 -36.51 2.91
C THR A 14 8.47 -37.31 1.63
N LYS A 15 8.34 -38.64 1.77
CA LYS A 15 7.91 -39.53 0.67
C LYS A 15 6.38 -39.59 0.52
N PHE A 16 5.66 -38.98 1.44
CA PHE A 16 4.19 -38.98 1.44
C PHE A 16 3.66 -37.67 0.85
N ASP A 17 2.54 -37.78 0.15
CA ASP A 17 1.80 -36.60 -0.30
C ASP A 17 1.29 -35.84 0.93
N ALA A 18 1.47 -34.50 0.90
CA ALA A 18 1.04 -33.61 1.96
C ALA A 18 0.37 -32.39 1.39
N LEU A 19 -0.72 -31.98 2.00
CA LEU A 19 -1.36 -30.69 1.74
C LEU A 19 -0.72 -29.63 2.65
N ASN A 20 -0.07 -28.63 2.06
CA ASN A 20 0.52 -27.53 2.79
C ASN A 20 -0.30 -26.26 2.59
N ASP A 21 -0.54 -25.52 3.67
CA ASP A 21 -1.22 -24.23 3.59
C ASP A 21 -0.35 -23.23 2.80
N MET A 22 -0.95 -22.59 1.79
CA MET A 22 -0.32 -21.55 0.99
C MET A 22 0.18 -20.38 1.86
N ALA A 23 -0.44 -20.14 3.01
CA ALA A 23 -0.01 -19.12 3.97
C ALA A 23 1.44 -19.30 4.44
N LEU A 24 1.96 -20.56 4.48
CA LEU A 24 3.36 -20.84 4.80
C LEU A 24 4.32 -20.35 3.70
N LEU A 25 3.96 -20.57 2.43
CA LEU A 25 4.73 -20.03 1.31
C LEU A 25 4.69 -18.49 1.33
N GLU A 26 3.53 -17.90 1.52
CA GLU A 26 3.38 -16.44 1.62
C GLU A 26 4.18 -15.84 2.79
N ALA A 27 4.26 -16.56 3.93
CA ALA A 27 5.08 -16.12 5.05
C ALA A 27 6.56 -16.09 4.67
N SER A 28 7.06 -17.10 3.96
CA SER A 28 8.44 -17.15 3.45
C SER A 28 8.72 -16.03 2.44
N VAL A 29 7.75 -15.73 1.55
CA VAL A 29 7.85 -14.62 0.60
C VAL A 29 7.89 -13.28 1.33
N ARG A 30 7.03 -13.07 2.33
CA ARG A 30 7.04 -11.85 3.15
C ARG A 30 8.37 -11.63 3.86
N GLU A 31 8.92 -12.68 4.45
CA GLU A 31 10.20 -12.59 5.17
C GLU A 31 11.34 -12.22 4.23
N ASP A 32 11.41 -12.83 3.05
CA ASP A 32 12.43 -12.55 2.04
C ASP A 32 12.30 -11.10 1.51
N LEU A 33 11.09 -10.70 1.12
CA LEU A 33 10.84 -9.37 0.55
C LEU A 33 10.96 -8.27 1.60
N ASN A 34 10.68 -8.53 2.88
CA ASN A 34 10.90 -7.55 3.94
C ASN A 34 12.36 -7.08 4.02
N LYS A 35 13.28 -7.97 3.72
CA LYS A 35 14.73 -7.67 3.73
C LYS A 35 15.23 -6.98 2.46
N LYS A 36 14.52 -7.12 1.33
CA LYS A 36 15.01 -6.73 0.00
C LYS A 36 14.23 -5.63 -0.69
N ALA A 37 12.91 -5.54 -0.42
CA ALA A 37 12.04 -4.65 -1.18
C ALA A 37 12.17 -3.20 -0.69
N CYS A 38 12.38 -2.27 -1.62
CA CYS A 38 12.33 -0.85 -1.35
C CYS A 38 10.90 -0.43 -1.00
N ARG A 39 10.75 0.43 0.03
CA ARG A 39 9.44 0.95 0.47
C ARG A 39 9.10 2.21 -0.29
N VAL A 40 7.95 2.20 -0.93
CA VAL A 40 7.43 3.34 -1.70
C VAL A 40 5.97 3.60 -1.35
N SER A 41 5.50 4.81 -1.60
CA SER A 41 4.09 5.16 -1.49
C SER A 41 3.37 4.88 -2.80
N ALA A 42 2.23 4.22 -2.70
CA ALA A 42 1.29 4.01 -3.79
C ALA A 42 -0.13 4.17 -3.23
N VAL A 43 -1.03 4.76 -4.00
CA VAL A 43 -2.43 4.97 -3.65
C VAL A 43 -3.29 4.27 -4.70
N LEU A 44 -4.01 3.23 -4.28
CA LEU A 44 -4.76 2.36 -5.18
C LEU A 44 -6.17 2.90 -5.46
N ASP A 45 -6.86 3.33 -4.42
CA ASP A 45 -8.18 3.98 -4.53
C ASP A 45 -8.06 5.46 -4.08
N PRO A 46 -7.64 6.35 -4.98
CA PRO A 46 -7.28 7.70 -4.64
C PRO A 46 -8.48 8.59 -4.29
N VAL A 47 -8.30 9.41 -3.27
CA VAL A 47 -9.10 10.61 -3.00
C VAL A 47 -8.15 11.79 -2.80
N LYS A 48 -8.55 12.95 -3.32
CA LYS A 48 -7.74 14.16 -3.24
C LYS A 48 -7.72 14.70 -1.81
N LEU A 49 -6.52 15.04 -1.33
CA LEU A 49 -6.29 15.75 -0.08
C LEU A 49 -5.64 17.10 -0.39
N VAL A 50 -6.28 18.20 0.00
CA VAL A 50 -5.77 19.55 -0.18
C VAL A 50 -5.28 20.09 1.17
N ILE A 51 -4.02 20.50 1.22
CA ILE A 51 -3.42 21.18 2.39
C ILE A 51 -3.67 22.68 2.26
N THR A 52 -4.74 23.15 2.86
CA THR A 52 -5.31 24.48 2.60
C THR A 52 -4.39 25.64 2.97
N ASN A 53 -3.55 25.49 3.99
CA ASN A 53 -2.58 26.47 4.44
C ASN A 53 -1.17 26.25 3.87
N TYR A 54 -0.97 25.33 2.91
CA TYR A 54 0.29 25.18 2.18
C TYR A 54 0.30 26.14 0.97
N PRO A 55 1.41 26.86 0.71
CA PRO A 55 1.47 27.83 -0.37
C PRO A 55 1.21 27.19 -1.75
N GLU A 56 0.52 27.90 -2.62
CA GLU A 56 0.22 27.46 -3.98
C GLU A 56 1.50 27.42 -4.82
N GLY A 57 1.69 26.31 -5.55
CA GLY A 57 2.84 26.13 -6.45
C GLY A 57 4.17 25.86 -5.74
N GLU A 58 4.22 25.87 -4.41
CA GLU A 58 5.42 25.48 -3.68
C GLU A 58 5.51 23.97 -3.53
N THR A 59 6.73 23.48 -3.58
CA THR A 59 7.06 22.06 -3.36
C THR A 59 8.23 21.92 -2.39
N GLU A 60 8.29 20.82 -1.70
CA GLU A 60 9.36 20.55 -0.75
C GLU A 60 9.81 19.09 -0.85
N GLU A 61 11.11 18.89 -0.91
CA GLU A 61 11.70 17.55 -0.90
C GLU A 61 11.71 16.97 0.51
N MET A 62 11.27 15.72 0.60
CA MET A 62 11.30 14.91 1.81
C MET A 62 12.15 13.67 1.56
N GLU A 63 12.82 13.20 2.59
CA GLU A 63 13.61 11.98 2.54
C GLU A 63 12.79 10.78 3.01
N ALA A 64 12.79 9.71 2.21
CA ALA A 64 12.15 8.44 2.53
C ALA A 64 13.18 7.31 2.57
N ILE A 65 13.15 6.51 3.63
CA ILE A 65 14.05 5.36 3.81
C ILE A 65 13.62 4.25 2.86
N ASN A 66 14.57 3.76 2.04
CA ASN A 66 14.33 2.67 1.08
C ASN A 66 13.98 1.37 1.80
N ASN A 67 14.74 1.00 2.81
CA ASN A 67 14.49 -0.20 3.59
C ASN A 67 14.95 -0.04 5.03
N PRO A 68 14.05 0.03 6.04
CA PRO A 68 14.44 0.17 7.43
C PRO A 68 15.13 -1.08 8.00
N GLU A 69 15.07 -2.25 7.33
CA GLU A 69 15.78 -3.47 7.71
C GLU A 69 17.22 -3.50 7.16
N ASN A 70 17.57 -2.60 6.24
CA ASN A 70 18.89 -2.51 5.65
C ASN A 70 19.28 -1.05 5.37
N GLU A 71 20.07 -0.47 6.26
CA GLU A 71 20.53 0.92 6.12
C GLU A 71 21.37 1.15 4.86
N ALA A 72 22.04 0.11 4.33
CA ALA A 72 22.84 0.20 3.12
C ALA A 72 22.02 0.50 1.85
N ASP A 73 20.71 0.25 1.87
CA ASP A 73 19.82 0.58 0.77
C ASP A 73 19.59 2.11 0.63
N GLY A 74 19.96 2.89 1.66
CA GLY A 74 19.88 4.35 1.65
C GLY A 74 18.46 4.89 1.63
N THR A 75 18.31 6.05 0.99
CA THR A 75 17.07 6.81 0.94
C THR A 75 16.75 7.24 -0.49
N HIS A 76 15.52 7.69 -0.71
CA HIS A 76 15.10 8.38 -1.92
C HIS A 76 14.31 9.63 -1.58
N THR A 77 14.20 10.54 -2.53
CA THR A 77 13.46 11.78 -2.39
C THR A 77 12.00 11.58 -2.81
N ILE A 78 11.08 12.09 -1.99
CA ILE A 78 9.67 12.25 -2.32
C ILE A 78 9.31 13.74 -2.25
N THR A 79 8.44 14.21 -3.15
CA THR A 79 8.07 15.62 -3.22
C THR A 79 6.73 15.85 -2.53
N PHE A 80 6.71 16.80 -1.57
CA PHE A 80 5.48 17.26 -0.92
C PHE A 80 4.97 18.51 -1.64
N SER A 81 3.65 18.59 -1.83
CA SER A 81 2.96 19.73 -2.44
C SER A 81 1.64 20.00 -1.73
N LYS A 82 0.94 21.05 -2.13
CA LYS A 82 -0.39 21.40 -1.60
C LYS A 82 -1.44 20.33 -1.88
N ASN A 83 -1.38 19.72 -3.06
CA ASN A 83 -2.32 18.72 -3.53
C ASN A 83 -1.71 17.31 -3.39
N LEU A 84 -2.41 16.43 -2.70
CA LEU A 84 -1.97 15.07 -2.43
C LEU A 84 -3.06 14.08 -2.81
N TRP A 85 -2.66 12.83 -3.05
CA TRP A 85 -3.55 11.67 -3.09
C TRP A 85 -3.34 10.82 -1.85
N ILE A 86 -4.43 10.37 -1.24
CA ILE A 86 -4.44 9.38 -0.15
C ILE A 86 -5.43 8.28 -0.47
N GLU A 87 -5.33 7.15 0.24
CA GLU A 87 -6.34 6.09 0.13
C GLU A 87 -7.70 6.58 0.60
N ARG A 88 -8.74 6.33 -0.19
CA ARG A 88 -10.12 6.65 0.18
C ARG A 88 -10.52 6.00 1.52
N ALA A 89 -10.09 4.77 1.74
CA ALA A 89 -10.31 4.04 2.98
C ALA A 89 -9.61 4.64 4.21
N ASP A 90 -8.69 5.59 4.02
CA ASP A 90 -8.03 6.31 5.11
C ASP A 90 -8.82 7.52 5.61
N PHE A 91 -9.94 7.85 4.97
CA PHE A 91 -10.84 8.91 5.41
C PHE A 91 -12.24 8.37 5.73
N MET A 92 -12.83 8.92 6.80
CA MET A 92 -14.23 8.69 7.15
C MET A 92 -14.78 9.94 7.85
N GLU A 93 -15.88 10.49 7.33
CA GLU A 93 -16.49 11.69 7.89
C GLU A 93 -17.08 11.40 9.29
N ASP A 94 -17.95 10.41 9.39
CA ASP A 94 -18.54 9.94 10.63
C ASP A 94 -17.86 8.67 11.11
N ALA A 95 -16.71 8.84 11.76
CA ALA A 95 -15.85 7.73 12.12
C ALA A 95 -16.15 7.17 13.53
N PRO A 96 -16.14 5.83 13.72
CA PRO A 96 -16.25 5.22 15.03
C PRO A 96 -15.02 5.53 15.90
N LYS A 97 -15.17 5.42 17.22
CA LYS A 97 -14.13 5.77 18.22
C LYS A 97 -12.77 5.08 17.98
N LYS A 98 -12.76 3.90 17.35
CA LYS A 98 -11.54 3.12 17.08
C LYS A 98 -10.98 3.33 15.67
N PHE A 99 -11.48 4.28 14.91
CA PHE A 99 -10.93 4.65 13.61
C PHE A 99 -9.74 5.60 13.81
N PHE A 100 -8.53 5.07 13.68
CA PHE A 100 -7.26 5.80 13.87
C PHE A 100 -6.68 6.27 12.54
N ARG A 101 -7.54 6.86 11.69
CA ARG A 101 -7.18 7.46 10.41
C ARG A 101 -7.78 8.87 10.33
N MET A 102 -7.87 9.45 9.15
CA MET A 102 -8.32 10.83 8.97
C MET A 102 -9.84 10.95 9.13
N THR A 103 -10.26 11.92 9.94
CA THR A 103 -11.67 12.32 10.12
C THR A 103 -11.70 13.80 10.52
N PRO A 104 -12.77 14.55 10.22
CA PRO A 104 -12.86 15.96 10.54
C PRO A 104 -12.52 16.28 12.01
N GLY A 105 -11.71 17.31 12.20
CA GLY A 105 -11.27 17.80 13.51
C GLY A 105 -10.13 17.01 14.17
N LYS A 106 -9.67 15.90 13.57
CA LYS A 106 -8.57 15.09 14.13
C LYS A 106 -7.28 15.22 13.33
N GLU A 107 -6.18 14.96 14.04
CA GLU A 107 -4.84 14.98 13.49
C GLU A 107 -4.36 13.58 13.11
N VAL A 108 -3.64 13.51 11.98
CA VAL A 108 -2.90 12.34 11.54
C VAL A 108 -1.52 12.78 11.05
N ARG A 109 -0.58 11.84 11.02
CA ARG A 109 0.73 12.05 10.40
C ARG A 109 0.70 11.61 8.94
N LEU A 110 1.12 12.47 8.05
CA LEU A 110 1.55 12.09 6.72
C LEU A 110 2.97 11.56 6.81
N LYS A 111 3.19 10.31 6.40
CA LYS A 111 4.47 9.62 6.58
C LYS A 111 5.61 10.39 5.92
N ASN A 112 6.73 10.53 6.60
CA ASN A 112 7.91 11.30 6.20
C ASN A 112 7.68 12.82 6.02
N ALA A 113 6.48 13.33 6.26
CA ALA A 113 6.12 14.73 6.09
C ALA A 113 5.63 15.35 7.41
N TYR A 114 4.43 15.84 7.44
CA TYR A 114 3.87 16.65 8.50
C TYR A 114 2.75 15.95 9.28
N ILE A 115 2.41 16.50 10.43
CA ILE A 115 1.13 16.26 11.07
C ILE A 115 0.13 17.22 10.43
N VAL A 116 -1.03 16.69 10.04
CA VAL A 116 -2.11 17.45 9.43
C VAL A 116 -3.40 17.27 10.22
N LYS A 117 -4.21 18.31 10.31
CA LYS A 117 -5.53 18.30 10.92
C LYS A 117 -6.58 18.40 9.82
N CYS A 118 -7.45 17.41 9.73
CA CYS A 118 -8.57 17.45 8.79
C CYS A 118 -9.58 18.55 9.21
N THR A 119 -9.93 19.40 8.26
CA THR A 119 -10.89 20.49 8.45
C THR A 119 -12.26 20.19 7.86
N GLY A 120 -12.33 19.29 6.87
CA GLY A 120 -13.58 18.92 6.23
C GLY A 120 -13.40 18.10 4.97
N CYS A 121 -14.49 17.94 4.22
CA CYS A 121 -14.47 17.32 2.90
C CYS A 121 -15.56 17.92 1.99
N THR A 122 -15.38 17.72 0.69
CA THR A 122 -16.35 18.07 -0.35
C THR A 122 -16.90 16.79 -0.96
N LYS A 123 -18.19 16.80 -1.29
CA LYS A 123 -18.89 15.68 -1.92
C LYS A 123 -19.49 16.10 -3.25
N ASP A 124 -19.65 15.13 -4.13
CA ASP A 124 -20.44 15.29 -5.35
C ASP A 124 -21.97 15.20 -5.07
N GLU A 125 -22.76 15.32 -6.10
CA GLU A 125 -24.23 15.22 -6.04
C GLU A 125 -24.78 13.87 -5.58
N ASN A 126 -23.94 12.82 -5.65
CA ASN A 126 -24.26 11.47 -5.17
C ASN A 126 -23.80 11.22 -3.72
N GLY A 127 -23.19 12.23 -3.08
CA GLY A 127 -22.64 12.11 -1.73
C GLY A 127 -21.28 11.44 -1.66
N VAL A 128 -20.63 11.17 -2.79
CA VAL A 128 -19.27 10.60 -2.84
C VAL A 128 -18.25 11.68 -2.53
N ILE A 129 -17.32 11.39 -1.62
CA ILE A 129 -16.25 12.31 -1.23
C ILE A 129 -15.28 12.46 -2.40
N THR A 130 -15.15 13.69 -2.89
CA THR A 130 -14.27 14.05 -4.02
C THR A 130 -12.98 14.71 -3.56
N GLU A 131 -13.02 15.43 -2.45
CA GLU A 131 -11.87 16.14 -1.91
C GLU A 131 -11.94 16.22 -0.38
N ILE A 132 -10.78 16.13 0.27
CA ILE A 132 -10.61 16.29 1.71
C ILE A 132 -9.76 17.53 1.93
N GLN A 133 -10.09 18.36 2.91
CA GLN A 133 -9.33 19.53 3.30
C GLN A 133 -8.62 19.28 4.63
N ALA A 134 -7.36 19.68 4.72
CA ALA A 134 -6.59 19.65 5.95
C ALA A 134 -5.63 20.83 6.04
N GLU A 135 -5.22 21.15 7.25
CA GLU A 135 -4.16 22.11 7.55
C GLU A 135 -2.94 21.37 8.09
N TYR A 136 -1.75 21.71 7.59
CA TYR A 136 -0.51 21.16 8.12
C TYR A 136 0.04 22.02 9.26
N ASP A 137 0.77 21.38 10.16
CA ASP A 137 1.51 22.04 11.22
C ASP A 137 2.98 22.18 10.80
N PRO A 138 3.46 23.42 10.47
CA PRO A 138 4.78 23.63 9.92
C PRO A 138 5.94 23.17 10.82
N ILE A 139 5.74 23.16 12.14
CA ILE A 139 6.79 22.73 13.08
C ILE A 139 6.86 21.22 13.25
N SER A 140 5.92 20.47 12.66
CA SER A 140 5.79 19.01 12.81
C SER A 140 6.48 18.20 11.70
N LYS A 141 7.29 18.85 10.84
CA LYS A 141 8.06 18.14 9.79
C LYS A 141 8.85 16.98 10.39
N SER A 142 8.84 15.84 9.73
CA SER A 142 9.65 14.68 10.12
C SER A 142 11.12 15.06 10.30
N GLY A 143 11.72 14.69 11.43
CA GLY A 143 13.07 15.09 11.81
C GLY A 143 13.17 16.37 12.66
N MET A 144 12.10 17.18 12.75
CA MET A 144 12.04 18.35 13.62
C MET A 144 11.52 17.99 15.02
N GLU A 145 11.77 18.86 16.01
CA GLU A 145 11.33 18.67 17.40
C GLU A 145 9.80 18.50 17.51
N GLY A 146 9.02 19.29 16.78
CA GLY A 146 7.56 19.21 16.73
C GLY A 146 7.03 17.90 16.16
N ALA A 147 7.86 17.14 15.45
CA ALA A 147 7.49 15.83 14.92
C ALA A 147 7.29 14.76 16.01
N ASN A 148 7.84 14.96 17.21
CA ASN A 148 7.76 13.98 18.31
C ASN A 148 6.37 13.90 18.96
N ARG A 149 5.46 14.81 18.61
CA ARG A 149 4.09 14.79 19.11
C ARG A 149 3.37 13.50 18.69
N LYS A 150 2.77 12.82 19.66
CA LYS A 150 2.03 11.57 19.40
C LYS A 150 0.70 11.86 18.71
N VAL A 151 0.51 11.29 17.52
CA VAL A 151 -0.76 11.18 16.80
C VAL A 151 -1.07 9.71 16.55
N LYS A 152 -2.37 9.36 16.51
CA LYS A 152 -2.78 7.94 16.47
C LYS A 152 -2.75 7.32 15.07
N GLY A 153 -2.70 8.12 14.02
CA GLY A 153 -2.74 7.65 12.64
C GLY A 153 -1.52 8.11 11.85
N THR A 154 -0.97 7.21 11.03
CA THR A 154 0.03 7.56 10.01
C THR A 154 -0.48 7.08 8.67
N LEU A 155 -0.58 8.00 7.71
CA LEU A 155 -1.06 7.73 6.35
C LEU A 155 0.10 7.82 5.38
N HIS A 156 0.10 6.96 4.35
CA HIS A 156 0.92 7.17 3.17
C HIS A 156 0.17 8.08 2.19
N TRP A 157 0.90 8.70 1.32
CA TRP A 157 0.41 9.69 0.38
C TRP A 157 1.36 9.78 -0.81
N VAL A 158 0.87 10.36 -1.91
CA VAL A 158 1.70 10.81 -3.03
C VAL A 158 1.30 12.23 -3.42
N SER A 159 2.26 13.03 -3.89
CA SER A 159 1.97 14.36 -4.43
C SER A 159 1.15 14.25 -5.70
N ALA A 160 0.07 15.02 -5.82
CA ALA A 160 -0.74 15.02 -7.03
C ALA A 160 0.01 15.64 -8.23
N ASP A 161 0.96 16.55 -7.93
CA ASP A 161 1.75 17.26 -8.95
C ASP A 161 3.01 16.48 -9.36
N HIS A 162 3.45 15.51 -8.50
CA HIS A 162 4.67 14.73 -8.63
C HIS A 162 4.42 13.23 -8.42
N CYS A 163 3.43 12.70 -9.08
CA CYS A 163 3.13 11.26 -9.09
C CYS A 163 3.02 10.74 -10.51
N VAL A 164 3.11 9.44 -10.65
CA VAL A 164 2.89 8.74 -11.92
C VAL A 164 1.65 7.88 -11.82
N LYS A 165 0.82 7.91 -12.86
CA LYS A 165 -0.34 7.03 -12.95
C LYS A 165 0.13 5.61 -13.28
N ALA A 166 -0.39 4.63 -12.55
CA ALA A 166 -0.04 3.23 -12.67
C ALA A 166 -1.28 2.34 -12.70
N GLU A 167 -1.09 1.11 -13.15
CA GLU A 167 -2.03 0.01 -13.01
C GLU A 167 -1.51 -0.95 -11.92
N VAL A 168 -2.39 -1.38 -11.03
CA VAL A 168 -2.06 -2.36 -9.98
C VAL A 168 -3.02 -3.51 -10.06
N ARG A 169 -2.48 -4.73 -10.08
CA ARG A 169 -3.24 -5.98 -10.14
C ARG A 169 -3.06 -6.75 -8.84
N GLU A 170 -4.15 -7.06 -8.18
CA GLU A 170 -4.17 -7.88 -6.99
C GLU A 170 -4.78 -9.25 -7.32
N TYR A 171 -4.13 -10.30 -6.83
CA TYR A 171 -4.58 -11.69 -6.98
C TYR A 171 -4.82 -12.26 -5.60
N ASP A 172 -5.91 -13.00 -5.44
CA ASP A 172 -6.23 -13.78 -4.25
C ASP A 172 -6.37 -15.27 -4.61
N ARG A 173 -6.78 -16.09 -3.67
CA ARG A 173 -6.99 -17.52 -3.90
C ARG A 173 -7.92 -17.75 -5.09
N LEU A 174 -7.49 -18.61 -6.01
CA LEU A 174 -8.30 -18.95 -7.18
C LEU A 174 -9.56 -19.76 -6.81
N PHE A 175 -9.46 -20.58 -5.76
CA PHE A 175 -10.56 -21.42 -5.29
C PHE A 175 -11.02 -21.03 -3.89
N MET A 176 -12.32 -21.19 -3.63
CA MET A 176 -12.93 -20.97 -2.32
C MET A 176 -12.74 -22.13 -1.37
N VAL A 177 -12.21 -23.27 -1.84
CA VAL A 177 -11.97 -24.50 -1.07
C VAL A 177 -10.47 -24.81 -0.97
N GLU A 178 -10.07 -25.46 0.11
CA GLU A 178 -8.65 -25.78 0.36
C GLU A 178 -8.10 -26.82 -0.61
N ASN A 179 -8.91 -27.83 -0.97
CA ASN A 179 -8.51 -28.92 -1.87
C ASN A 179 -9.55 -29.09 -3.00
N PRO A 180 -9.44 -28.29 -4.07
CA PRO A 180 -10.38 -28.39 -5.19
C PRO A 180 -10.32 -29.73 -5.93
N SER A 181 -9.18 -30.44 -5.86
CA SER A 181 -9.04 -31.76 -6.52
C SER A 181 -9.77 -32.88 -5.80
N ALA A 182 -10.15 -32.68 -4.54
CA ALA A 182 -10.90 -33.65 -3.75
C ALA A 182 -12.42 -33.33 -3.71
N ASP A 183 -12.85 -32.24 -4.32
CA ASP A 183 -14.24 -31.84 -4.38
C ASP A 183 -14.93 -32.48 -5.60
N GLU A 184 -16.15 -33.00 -5.46
CA GLU A 184 -16.90 -33.64 -6.52
C GLU A 184 -17.61 -32.66 -7.45
N ARG A 185 -17.70 -31.38 -7.08
CA ARG A 185 -18.32 -30.31 -7.89
C ARG A 185 -17.44 -29.97 -9.09
N ASP A 186 -18.05 -29.39 -10.12
CA ASP A 186 -17.31 -28.81 -11.23
C ASP A 186 -16.36 -27.70 -10.70
N PHE A 187 -15.13 -27.68 -11.20
CA PHE A 187 -14.13 -26.72 -10.70
C PHE A 187 -14.55 -25.26 -10.92
N HIS A 188 -15.41 -24.98 -11.91
CA HIS A 188 -15.94 -23.63 -12.12
C HIS A 188 -16.84 -23.16 -10.96
N GLU A 189 -17.51 -24.07 -10.27
CA GLU A 189 -18.34 -23.77 -9.09
C GLU A 189 -17.47 -23.47 -7.85
N LEU A 190 -16.21 -23.87 -7.89
CA LEU A 190 -15.25 -23.67 -6.81
C LEU A 190 -14.43 -22.40 -6.95
N LEU A 191 -14.52 -21.73 -8.12
CA LEU A 191 -13.76 -20.51 -8.38
C LEU A 191 -14.17 -19.38 -7.42
N ASN A 192 -13.17 -18.66 -6.95
CA ASN A 192 -13.36 -17.43 -6.18
C ASN A 192 -13.66 -16.27 -7.14
N PRO A 193 -14.87 -15.68 -7.12
CA PRO A 193 -15.22 -14.55 -7.97
C PRO A 193 -14.37 -13.31 -7.68
N ASP A 194 -13.81 -13.20 -6.48
CA ASP A 194 -12.97 -12.09 -6.04
C ASP A 194 -11.47 -12.43 -6.11
N SER A 195 -11.09 -13.39 -6.96
CA SER A 195 -9.69 -13.82 -7.10
C SER A 195 -8.79 -12.81 -7.82
N PHE A 196 -9.39 -11.81 -8.48
CA PHE A 196 -8.66 -10.79 -9.23
C PHE A 196 -9.31 -9.41 -9.06
N HIS A 197 -8.50 -8.42 -8.70
CA HIS A 197 -8.89 -7.02 -8.65
C HIS A 197 -7.90 -6.20 -9.46
N ASP A 198 -8.42 -5.38 -10.37
CA ASP A 198 -7.65 -4.44 -11.18
C ASP A 198 -7.91 -3.00 -10.71
N TYR A 199 -6.82 -2.27 -10.47
CA TYR A 199 -6.82 -0.85 -10.13
C TYR A 199 -6.13 -0.06 -11.24
N PRO A 200 -6.83 0.32 -12.30
CA PRO A 200 -6.21 0.95 -13.49
C PRO A 200 -5.82 2.42 -13.29
N ASN A 201 -6.21 3.03 -12.19
CA ASN A 201 -6.06 4.45 -11.91
C ASN A 201 -5.35 4.73 -10.56
N CYS A 202 -4.32 3.96 -10.26
CA CYS A 202 -3.47 4.20 -9.09
C CYS A 202 -2.53 5.37 -9.33
N TYR A 203 -2.04 5.95 -8.24
CA TYR A 203 -0.95 6.91 -8.25
C TYR A 203 0.21 6.42 -7.42
N ILE A 204 1.42 6.49 -7.97
CA ILE A 204 2.66 6.07 -7.32
C ILE A 204 3.65 7.22 -7.31
N GLU A 205 4.58 7.21 -6.36
CA GLU A 205 5.69 8.17 -6.38
C GLU A 205 6.62 7.94 -7.57
N GLU A 206 7.24 8.99 -8.09
CA GLU A 206 8.09 8.95 -9.29
C GLU A 206 9.23 7.94 -9.19
N TYR A 207 9.80 7.75 -7.99
CA TYR A 207 10.84 6.75 -7.74
C TYR A 207 10.41 5.33 -8.12
N ALA A 208 9.14 4.99 -7.88
CA ALA A 208 8.59 3.67 -8.19
C ALA A 208 8.37 3.45 -9.70
N ALA A 209 8.11 4.51 -10.46
CA ALA A 209 7.78 4.43 -11.89
C ALA A 209 8.93 3.88 -12.76
N ASN A 210 10.17 4.04 -12.31
CA ASN A 210 11.36 3.60 -13.05
C ASN A 210 11.75 2.13 -12.80
N LYS A 211 10.93 1.37 -12.10
CA LYS A 211 11.22 -0.05 -11.83
C LYS A 211 11.05 -0.90 -13.07
N LYS A 212 12.06 -1.75 -13.29
CA LYS A 212 12.07 -2.69 -14.41
C LYS A 212 11.22 -3.93 -14.09
N PRO A 213 10.67 -4.60 -15.12
CA PRO A 213 10.01 -5.87 -14.95
C PRO A 213 10.82 -6.85 -14.08
N GLY A 214 10.17 -7.45 -13.09
CA GLY A 214 10.79 -8.35 -12.14
C GLY A 214 11.40 -7.70 -10.90
N GLU A 215 11.51 -6.38 -10.82
CA GLU A 215 11.94 -5.68 -9.60
C GLU A 215 10.79 -5.58 -8.59
N TYR A 216 11.14 -5.77 -7.32
CA TYR A 216 10.18 -5.77 -6.21
C TYR A 216 10.12 -4.44 -5.49
N LEU A 217 8.92 -4.11 -5.00
CA LEU A 217 8.64 -2.96 -4.13
C LEU A 217 7.74 -3.39 -2.98
N GLN A 218 7.82 -2.68 -1.87
CA GLN A 218 6.75 -2.68 -0.87
C GLN A 218 5.93 -1.40 -1.03
N PHE A 219 4.67 -1.52 -1.43
CA PHE A 219 3.73 -0.42 -1.29
C PHE A 219 3.35 -0.30 0.18
N GLN A 220 3.74 0.81 0.77
CA GLN A 220 3.66 1.04 2.21
C GLN A 220 2.22 0.84 2.71
N ARG A 221 2.05 0.06 3.79
CA ARG A 221 0.78 -0.32 4.41
C ARG A 221 -0.10 -1.26 3.58
N ILE A 222 0.25 -1.59 2.34
CA ILE A 222 -0.56 -2.38 1.41
C ILE A 222 0.01 -3.80 1.25
N GLY A 223 1.21 -3.94 0.70
CA GLY A 223 1.79 -5.24 0.41
C GLY A 223 3.11 -5.16 -0.36
N TYR A 224 3.55 -6.32 -0.84
CA TYR A 224 4.70 -6.44 -1.73
C TYR A 224 4.22 -6.64 -3.15
N PHE A 225 4.88 -5.94 -4.06
CA PHE A 225 4.52 -5.89 -5.47
C PHE A 225 5.75 -6.09 -6.34
N MET A 226 5.53 -6.54 -7.55
CA MET A 226 6.55 -6.71 -8.57
C MET A 226 6.12 -5.95 -9.83
N ALA A 227 7.06 -5.24 -10.47
CA ALA A 227 6.81 -4.65 -11.77
C ALA A 227 6.53 -5.77 -12.79
N ASP A 228 5.40 -5.68 -13.49
CA ASP A 228 4.94 -6.64 -14.48
C ASP A 228 5.79 -6.58 -15.75
N LEU A 229 5.77 -7.67 -16.55
CA LEU A 229 6.41 -7.70 -17.87
C LEU A 229 5.79 -6.70 -18.85
N ASP A 230 4.51 -6.33 -18.65
CA ASP A 230 3.80 -5.33 -19.43
C ASP A 230 4.13 -3.88 -18.99
N SER A 231 4.92 -3.70 -17.92
CA SER A 231 5.25 -2.40 -17.38
C SER A 231 6.16 -1.61 -18.31
N THR A 232 5.79 -0.36 -18.60
CA THR A 232 6.62 0.62 -19.32
C THR A 232 6.76 1.90 -18.49
N ALA A 233 7.68 2.78 -18.90
CA ALA A 233 7.84 4.08 -18.22
C ALA A 233 6.58 4.97 -18.31
N GLU A 234 5.83 4.85 -19.41
CA GLU A 234 4.60 5.59 -19.67
C GLU A 234 3.37 4.95 -19.01
N LYS A 235 3.43 3.64 -18.79
CA LYS A 235 2.37 2.84 -18.16
C LYS A 235 2.99 1.82 -17.21
N PRO A 236 3.38 2.22 -15.98
CA PRO A 236 3.83 1.28 -14.98
C PRO A 236 2.70 0.33 -14.56
N VAL A 237 3.00 -0.96 -14.49
CA VAL A 237 2.08 -2.02 -14.08
C VAL A 237 2.73 -2.84 -12.97
N PHE A 238 1.99 -3.07 -11.88
CA PHE A 238 2.50 -3.82 -10.73
C PHE A 238 1.54 -4.94 -10.34
N ASN A 239 2.11 -6.11 -10.11
CA ASN A 239 1.38 -7.27 -9.59
C ASN A 239 1.64 -7.43 -8.09
N LYS A 240 0.58 -7.63 -7.32
CA LYS A 240 0.70 -7.98 -5.91
C LYS A 240 1.32 -9.37 -5.79
N THR A 241 2.41 -9.45 -5.05
CA THR A 241 3.07 -10.71 -4.74
C THR A 241 2.50 -11.31 -3.45
N VAL A 242 2.42 -10.51 -2.37
CA VAL A 242 1.87 -10.94 -1.08
C VAL A 242 1.46 -9.73 -0.24
N GLY A 243 0.45 -9.86 0.60
CA GLY A 243 0.05 -8.85 1.58
C GLY A 243 1.05 -8.73 2.74
N LEU A 244 0.98 -7.63 3.50
CA LEU A 244 1.83 -7.44 4.70
C LEU A 244 1.48 -8.38 5.85
N LYS A 245 0.28 -8.91 5.87
CA LYS A 245 -0.22 -9.83 6.91
C LYS A 245 -1.00 -10.94 6.23
N ASP A 246 -1.03 -12.10 6.88
CA ASP A 246 -1.95 -13.13 6.50
C ASP A 246 -3.39 -12.69 6.81
N THR A 247 -4.16 -12.44 5.76
CA THR A 247 -5.57 -12.05 5.85
C THR A 247 -6.51 -13.22 5.64
N TRP A 248 -6.08 -14.25 4.92
CA TRP A 248 -6.88 -15.42 4.60
C TRP A 248 -7.29 -16.23 5.82
N ALA A 249 -6.33 -16.52 6.70
CA ALA A 249 -6.61 -17.21 7.97
C ALA A 249 -7.57 -16.47 8.91
N LYS A 250 -7.84 -15.18 8.66
CA LYS A 250 -8.78 -14.37 9.45
C LYS A 250 -10.18 -14.32 8.85
N GLN A 251 -10.32 -14.49 7.54
CA GLN A 251 -11.61 -14.45 6.84
C GLN A 251 -12.36 -15.77 6.96
N ASN A 252 -11.64 -16.88 7.18
CA ASN A 252 -12.20 -18.23 7.23
C ASN A 252 -12.28 -18.79 8.68
N LYS A 253 -12.27 -17.92 9.68
CA LYS A 253 -12.60 -18.18 11.08
C LYS A 253 -13.95 -17.54 11.39
#